data_d07a8d05354f0a15bd0836e51ffc4ade
#
_entry.id   d07a8d05354f0a15bd0836e51ffc4ade
#
_cell.length_a   1.000
_cell.length_b   1.000
_cell.length_c   1.000
_cell.angle_alpha   90.00
_cell.angle_beta   90.00
_cell.angle_gamma   90.00
#
_symmetry.space_group_name_H-M   'P 1'
#
loop_
_entity.id
_entity.type
_entity.pdbx_description
1 polymer ?
#
loop_
_entity_poly.entity_id
_entity_poly.type
_entity_poly.pdbx_seq_one_letter_code
_entity_poly.pdbx_strand_id
1 'polypeptide(L)'
;MKIEKPVAAISMVRNDVFFANKWISYYGTQFGYENLYLIIDGMDQPLPKEASKINCFQIPHQNLKRAKGDRKRAKKISEFASTLYPKYKAVLAMDIDEFLVVDPKMKISLKTYLKKDFKTDSCSALGLDVGQHPKFENAIDLKKTFLSQRQFAEVSDRYTKPIVSFKPLEWGSGFHRIKGKDYVIDPNLFLFHFGLVSKEITDKKSNKSELLSLGWGGHMARRFRLFKELETQTPQEGDLFFEKARHYLNKSRKWYSWNKPAPLKFPSIIKI
;
A
#
# COMPACT_ATOMS: atom_id res chain seq x y z
N MET A 1 7.04 20.23 -22.56
CA MET A 1 7.40 18.81 -22.86
C MET A 1 6.13 17.99 -22.87
N LYS A 2 5.92 17.15 -23.89
CA LYS A 2 4.73 16.28 -23.96
C LYS A 2 4.93 15.12 -22.98
N ILE A 3 3.97 14.90 -22.06
CA ILE A 3 3.98 13.75 -21.13
C ILE A 3 3.75 12.50 -21.98
N GLU A 4 4.76 11.62 -22.07
CA GLU A 4 4.73 10.48 -22.98
C GLU A 4 4.16 9.22 -22.32
N LYS A 5 4.30 9.08 -21.01
CA LYS A 5 3.97 7.85 -20.28
C LYS A 5 2.84 8.06 -19.26
N PRO A 6 1.90 7.11 -19.13
CA PRO A 6 0.74 7.33 -18.27
C PRO A 6 1.07 7.23 -16.77
N VAL A 7 1.83 6.21 -16.35
CA VAL A 7 2.01 5.90 -14.91
C VAL A 7 3.40 5.36 -14.63
N ALA A 8 4.03 5.86 -13.56
CA ALA A 8 5.18 5.23 -12.92
C ALA A 8 4.77 4.68 -11.55
N ALA A 9 5.36 3.58 -11.11
CA ALA A 9 5.21 3.07 -9.75
C ALA A 9 6.58 3.01 -9.07
N ILE A 10 6.66 3.51 -7.81
CA ILE A 10 7.88 3.51 -7.01
C ILE A 10 7.63 2.92 -5.63
N SER A 11 8.55 2.08 -5.18
CA SER A 11 8.58 1.53 -3.83
C SER A 11 10.01 1.40 -3.29
N MET A 12 10.13 1.18 -1.98
CA MET A 12 11.40 0.87 -1.32
C MET A 12 11.22 -0.36 -0.44
N VAL A 13 12.15 -1.31 -0.52
CA VAL A 13 12.09 -2.59 0.20
C VAL A 13 13.38 -2.90 0.96
N ARG A 14 13.23 -3.54 2.13
CA ARG A 14 14.29 -4.22 2.87
C ARG A 14 13.76 -5.53 3.45
N ASN A 15 14.54 -6.60 3.36
CA ASN A 15 14.24 -7.93 3.93
C ASN A 15 12.91 -8.57 3.46
N ASP A 16 12.41 -8.17 2.28
CA ASP A 16 11.16 -8.71 1.74
C ASP A 16 11.19 -8.92 0.21
N VAL A 17 12.10 -9.78 -0.23
CA VAL A 17 12.20 -10.18 -1.65
C VAL A 17 10.92 -10.85 -2.16
N PHE A 18 10.19 -11.53 -1.26
CA PHE A 18 8.94 -12.17 -1.65
C PHE A 18 7.92 -11.15 -2.17
N PHE A 19 7.61 -10.11 -1.37
CA PHE A 19 6.69 -9.06 -1.82
C PHE A 19 7.28 -8.22 -2.95
N ALA A 20 8.60 -8.01 -3.01
CA ALA A 20 9.24 -7.34 -4.14
C ALA A 20 8.97 -8.06 -5.47
N ASN A 21 9.09 -9.40 -5.51
CA ASN A 21 8.77 -10.17 -6.70
C ASN A 21 7.28 -10.08 -7.08
N LYS A 22 6.35 -10.13 -6.10
CA LYS A 22 4.92 -9.98 -6.35
C LYS A 22 4.56 -8.59 -6.86
N TRP A 23 5.14 -7.55 -6.27
CA TRP A 23 4.95 -6.15 -6.65
C TRP A 23 5.43 -5.90 -8.08
N ILE A 24 6.63 -6.37 -8.43
CA ILE A 24 7.18 -6.26 -9.78
C ILE A 24 6.28 -6.98 -10.79
N SER A 25 5.86 -8.20 -10.51
CA SER A 25 4.99 -8.97 -11.39
C SER A 25 3.65 -8.26 -11.63
N TYR A 26 2.99 -7.81 -10.55
CA TYR A 26 1.70 -7.14 -10.64
C TYR A 26 1.78 -5.82 -11.39
N TYR A 27 2.61 -4.90 -10.93
CA TYR A 27 2.69 -3.57 -11.54
C TYR A 27 3.38 -3.58 -12.90
N GLY A 28 4.28 -4.53 -13.15
CA GLY A 28 4.86 -4.77 -14.47
C GLY A 28 3.80 -5.13 -15.51
N THR A 29 2.85 -5.98 -15.14
CA THR A 29 1.70 -6.30 -15.99
C THR A 29 0.78 -5.10 -16.19
N GLN A 30 0.57 -4.28 -15.15
CA GLN A 30 -0.33 -3.10 -15.23
C GLN A 30 0.29 -1.95 -16.05
N PHE A 31 1.57 -1.65 -15.88
CA PHE A 31 2.17 -0.41 -16.38
C PHE A 31 3.30 -0.61 -17.39
N GLY A 32 3.89 -1.82 -17.46
CA GLY A 32 5.16 -2.11 -18.12
C GLY A 32 6.32 -2.07 -17.12
N TYR A 33 7.21 -3.04 -17.20
CA TYR A 33 8.33 -3.21 -16.27
C TYR A 33 9.28 -1.99 -16.28
N GLU A 34 9.47 -1.37 -17.43
CA GLU A 34 10.31 -0.17 -17.63
C GLU A 34 9.80 1.08 -16.90
N ASN A 35 8.58 1.03 -16.38
CA ASN A 35 7.93 2.13 -15.64
C ASN A 35 7.91 1.87 -14.12
N LEU A 36 8.59 0.82 -13.67
CA LEU A 36 8.74 0.49 -12.26
C LEU A 36 10.09 0.95 -11.72
N TYR A 37 10.07 1.52 -10.53
CA TYR A 37 11.24 2.03 -9.81
C TYR A 37 11.28 1.39 -8.43
N LEU A 38 12.31 0.59 -8.15
CA LEU A 38 12.45 -0.11 -6.88
C LEU A 38 13.79 0.25 -6.23
N ILE A 39 13.71 0.77 -5.01
CA ILE A 39 14.88 1.06 -4.19
C ILE A 39 15.08 -0.07 -3.20
N ILE A 40 16.21 -0.75 -3.27
CA ILE A 40 16.62 -1.78 -2.32
C ILE A 40 17.42 -1.11 -1.21
N ASP A 41 16.90 -1.13 0.02
CA ASP A 41 17.55 -0.50 1.18
C ASP A 41 18.54 -1.48 1.84
N GLY A 42 19.76 -1.47 1.33
CA GLY A 42 20.90 -2.28 1.79
C GLY A 42 21.66 -2.91 0.62
N MET A 43 22.99 -2.76 0.64
CA MET A 43 23.88 -3.44 -0.30
C MET A 43 23.99 -4.94 -0.01
N ASP A 44 23.57 -5.36 1.17
CA ASP A 44 23.50 -6.74 1.67
C ASP A 44 22.22 -7.48 1.20
N GLN A 45 21.32 -6.80 0.53
CA GLN A 45 20.01 -7.37 0.17
C GLN A 45 20.08 -8.11 -1.16
N PRO A 46 19.43 -9.29 -1.28
CA PRO A 46 19.32 -9.99 -2.56
C PRO A 46 18.40 -9.20 -3.50
N LEU A 47 18.73 -9.21 -4.78
CA LEU A 47 17.89 -8.62 -5.81
C LEU A 47 16.66 -9.49 -6.08
N PRO A 48 15.49 -8.88 -6.40
CA PRO A 48 14.33 -9.60 -6.92
C PRO A 48 14.65 -10.30 -8.26
N LYS A 49 13.89 -11.36 -8.57
CA LYS A 49 14.09 -12.15 -9.80
C LYS A 49 14.08 -11.34 -11.09
N GLU A 50 13.17 -10.35 -11.14
CA GLU A 50 12.95 -9.52 -12.33
C GLU A 50 13.64 -8.14 -12.23
N ALA A 51 14.65 -8.00 -11.35
CA ALA A 51 15.33 -6.72 -11.12
C ALA A 51 15.94 -6.12 -12.39
N SER A 52 16.42 -6.96 -13.34
CA SER A 52 16.98 -6.50 -14.61
C SER A 52 15.96 -5.91 -15.59
N LYS A 53 14.66 -6.15 -15.38
CA LYS A 53 13.59 -5.63 -16.24
C LYS A 53 13.07 -4.27 -15.79
N ILE A 54 13.43 -3.83 -14.59
CA ILE A 54 12.91 -2.60 -13.95
C ILE A 54 14.05 -1.63 -13.64
N ASN A 55 13.71 -0.40 -13.24
CA ASN A 55 14.68 0.54 -12.70
C ASN A 55 14.93 0.18 -11.23
N CYS A 56 15.94 -0.63 -10.96
CA CYS A 56 16.27 -1.15 -9.63
C CYS A 56 17.56 -0.51 -9.10
N PHE A 57 17.52 0.04 -7.88
CA PHE A 57 18.64 0.77 -7.27
C PHE A 57 18.92 0.22 -5.88
N GLN A 58 20.16 -0.19 -5.61
CA GLN A 58 20.60 -0.49 -4.24
C GLN A 58 21.21 0.74 -3.59
N ILE A 59 20.88 0.99 -2.33
CA ILE A 59 21.43 2.08 -1.53
C ILE A 59 21.93 1.55 -0.19
N PRO A 60 22.96 2.16 0.42
CA PRO A 60 23.42 1.79 1.75
C PRO A 60 22.30 1.94 2.79
N HIS A 61 22.12 0.88 3.60
CA HIS A 61 21.17 0.91 4.72
C HIS A 61 21.65 1.80 5.84
N GLN A 62 20.72 2.44 6.53
CA GLN A 62 20.99 3.17 7.77
C GLN A 62 20.14 2.60 8.89
N ASN A 63 20.79 2.09 9.93
CA ASN A 63 20.11 1.60 11.12
C ASN A 63 19.51 2.75 11.90
N LEU A 64 18.21 2.99 11.73
CA LEU A 64 17.47 4.07 12.34
C LEU A 64 16.28 3.52 13.14
N LYS A 65 15.95 4.15 14.27
CA LYS A 65 14.67 3.89 14.95
C LYS A 65 13.53 4.05 13.95
N ARG A 66 12.50 3.18 14.03
CA ARG A 66 11.39 3.06 13.09
C ARG A 66 10.82 4.41 12.61
N ALA A 67 10.42 5.29 13.53
CA ALA A 67 9.79 6.56 13.16
C ALA A 67 10.70 7.48 12.35
N LYS A 68 12.03 7.47 12.61
CA LYS A 68 13.02 8.22 11.85
C LYS A 68 13.27 7.58 10.48
N GLY A 69 13.34 6.25 10.45
CA GLY A 69 13.47 5.46 9.21
C GLY A 69 12.30 5.69 8.27
N ASP A 70 11.06 5.60 8.77
CA ASP A 70 9.84 5.81 7.98
C ASP A 70 9.78 7.24 7.39
N ARG A 71 10.16 8.27 8.16
CA ARG A 71 10.23 9.65 7.64
C ARG A 71 11.29 9.79 6.55
N LYS A 72 12.47 9.21 6.75
CA LYS A 72 13.57 9.27 5.78
C LYS A 72 13.18 8.55 4.48
N ARG A 73 12.55 7.37 4.58
CA ARG A 73 12.03 6.63 3.44
C ARG A 73 11.01 7.46 2.64
N ALA A 74 10.01 8.01 3.32
CA ALA A 74 9.00 8.83 2.66
C ALA A 74 9.61 10.05 1.96
N LYS A 75 10.59 10.72 2.59
CA LYS A 75 11.32 11.84 2.00
C LYS A 75 12.07 11.40 0.73
N LYS A 76 12.87 10.34 0.80
CA LYS A 76 13.62 9.81 -0.37
C LYS A 76 12.68 9.43 -1.53
N ILE A 77 11.57 8.77 -1.24
CA ILE A 77 10.57 8.42 -2.26
C ILE A 77 9.97 9.69 -2.87
N SER A 78 9.64 10.71 -2.06
CA SER A 78 9.09 11.98 -2.55
C SER A 78 10.08 12.72 -3.46
N GLU A 79 11.34 12.79 -3.05
CA GLU A 79 12.41 13.40 -3.84
C GLU A 79 12.61 12.67 -5.17
N PHE A 80 12.67 11.33 -5.15
CA PHE A 80 12.80 10.55 -6.38
C PHE A 80 11.57 10.69 -7.27
N ALA A 81 10.35 10.57 -6.72
CA ALA A 81 9.11 10.72 -7.44
C ALA A 81 9.01 12.09 -8.15
N SER A 82 9.55 13.16 -7.53
CA SER A 82 9.55 14.50 -8.13
C SER A 82 10.26 14.55 -9.48
N THR A 83 11.25 13.68 -9.72
CA THR A 83 11.99 13.58 -10.99
C THR A 83 11.21 12.87 -12.10
N LEU A 84 10.11 12.20 -11.77
CA LEU A 84 9.34 11.39 -12.70
C LEU A 84 8.22 12.18 -13.41
N TYR A 85 7.66 13.22 -12.79
CA TYR A 85 6.53 13.97 -13.37
C TYR A 85 6.79 14.64 -14.72
N PRO A 86 8.03 15.00 -15.12
CA PRO A 86 8.28 15.46 -16.47
C PRO A 86 7.98 14.41 -17.56
N LYS A 87 7.97 13.11 -17.19
CA LYS A 87 7.79 11.97 -18.10
C LYS A 87 6.45 11.25 -17.91
N TYR A 88 5.87 11.32 -16.72
CA TYR A 88 4.69 10.54 -16.34
C TYR A 88 3.52 11.43 -15.89
N LYS A 89 2.31 11.06 -16.35
CA LYS A 89 1.07 11.72 -15.91
C LYS A 89 0.76 11.46 -14.43
N ALA A 90 1.02 10.25 -13.98
CA ALA A 90 0.79 9.86 -12.59
C ALA A 90 1.99 9.10 -12.03
N VAL A 91 2.27 9.30 -10.74
CA VAL A 91 3.27 8.55 -9.97
C VAL A 91 2.56 7.90 -8.78
N LEU A 92 2.74 6.57 -8.65
CA LEU A 92 2.29 5.78 -7.52
C LEU A 92 3.45 5.56 -6.56
N ALA A 93 3.26 5.89 -5.28
CA ALA A 93 4.22 5.59 -4.21
C ALA A 93 3.55 4.84 -3.07
N MET A 94 4.03 3.64 -2.75
CA MET A 94 3.40 2.74 -1.78
C MET A 94 4.40 1.81 -1.12
N ASP A 95 3.96 1.12 -0.08
CA ASP A 95 4.72 0.04 0.52
C ASP A 95 4.75 -1.19 -0.40
N ILE A 96 5.76 -2.05 -0.21
CA ILE A 96 6.03 -3.17 -1.13
C ILE A 96 4.95 -4.26 -1.07
N ASP A 97 4.19 -4.33 0.00
CA ASP A 97 3.09 -5.27 0.25
C ASP A 97 1.69 -4.66 -0.01
N GLU A 98 1.65 -3.53 -0.73
CA GLU A 98 0.43 -2.82 -1.10
C GLU A 98 0.16 -2.88 -2.60
N PHE A 99 -1.11 -3.15 -2.96
CA PHE A 99 -1.55 -3.35 -4.33
C PHE A 99 -2.79 -2.51 -4.63
N LEU A 100 -2.63 -1.54 -5.53
CA LEU A 100 -3.72 -0.68 -5.99
C LEU A 100 -4.54 -1.41 -7.05
N VAL A 101 -5.84 -1.49 -6.85
CA VAL A 101 -6.78 -2.18 -7.75
C VAL A 101 -7.91 -1.22 -8.11
N VAL A 102 -8.30 -1.21 -9.38
CA VAL A 102 -9.54 -0.56 -9.81
C VAL A 102 -10.72 -1.49 -9.55
N ASP A 103 -11.86 -0.96 -9.13
CA ASP A 103 -13.08 -1.73 -8.91
C ASP A 103 -13.39 -2.60 -10.15
N PRO A 104 -13.51 -3.91 -10.01
CA PRO A 104 -13.82 -4.81 -11.13
C PRO A 104 -15.09 -4.43 -11.93
N LYS A 105 -16.04 -3.75 -11.29
CA LYS A 105 -17.25 -3.24 -11.94
C LYS A 105 -16.98 -2.24 -13.06
N MET A 106 -15.83 -1.55 -12.99
CA MET A 106 -15.42 -0.62 -14.03
C MET A 106 -15.03 -1.31 -15.34
N LYS A 107 -14.72 -2.61 -15.32
CA LYS A 107 -14.32 -3.42 -16.49
C LYS A 107 -13.19 -2.81 -17.33
N ILE A 108 -12.30 -2.07 -16.70
CA ILE A 108 -11.12 -1.46 -17.33
C ILE A 108 -9.86 -1.73 -16.51
N SER A 109 -8.70 -1.67 -17.16
CA SER A 109 -7.42 -1.86 -16.47
C SER A 109 -7.09 -0.66 -15.58
N LEU A 110 -6.25 -0.88 -14.55
CA LEU A 110 -5.75 0.18 -13.68
C LEU A 110 -5.01 1.27 -14.49
N LYS A 111 -4.21 0.86 -15.49
CA LYS A 111 -3.53 1.79 -16.41
C LYS A 111 -4.53 2.68 -17.16
N THR A 112 -5.61 2.10 -17.67
CA THR A 112 -6.65 2.85 -18.38
C THR A 112 -7.40 3.79 -17.44
N TYR A 113 -7.67 3.36 -16.21
CA TYR A 113 -8.31 4.19 -15.20
C TYR A 113 -7.47 5.42 -14.86
N LEU A 114 -6.17 5.24 -14.62
CA LEU A 114 -5.26 6.32 -14.23
C LEU A 114 -4.86 7.26 -15.39
N LYS A 115 -5.23 6.93 -16.62
CA LYS A 115 -5.10 7.87 -17.77
C LYS A 115 -6.15 8.98 -17.78
N LYS A 116 -7.25 8.81 -17.06
CA LYS A 116 -8.31 9.84 -16.95
C LYS A 116 -7.74 11.14 -16.38
N ASP A 117 -8.45 12.22 -16.60
CA ASP A 117 -8.12 13.50 -16.00
C ASP A 117 -8.73 13.57 -14.58
N PHE A 118 -7.87 13.71 -13.61
CA PHE A 118 -8.24 13.92 -12.22
C PHE A 118 -8.20 15.41 -11.89
N LYS A 119 -9.25 15.90 -11.22
CA LYS A 119 -9.34 17.32 -10.80
C LYS A 119 -8.54 17.64 -9.54
N THR A 120 -7.80 16.66 -9.01
CA THR A 120 -7.01 16.77 -7.77
C THR A 120 -5.53 16.52 -8.04
N ASP A 121 -4.65 17.08 -7.22
CA ASP A 121 -3.20 16.85 -7.31
C ASP A 121 -2.81 15.43 -6.88
N SER A 122 -3.68 14.77 -6.10
CA SER A 122 -3.49 13.38 -5.63
C SER A 122 -4.83 12.74 -5.27
N CYS A 123 -4.89 11.41 -5.30
CA CYS A 123 -6.01 10.67 -4.77
C CYS A 123 -5.57 9.48 -3.91
N SER A 124 -6.45 9.11 -2.99
CA SER A 124 -6.35 7.93 -2.15
C SER A 124 -7.24 6.82 -2.69
N ALA A 125 -6.90 5.59 -2.40
CA ALA A 125 -7.78 4.44 -2.54
C ALA A 125 -8.39 4.07 -1.18
N LEU A 126 -9.53 3.38 -1.16
CA LEU A 126 -10.06 2.78 0.06
C LEU A 126 -9.14 1.63 0.49
N GLY A 127 -8.57 1.73 1.68
CA GLY A 127 -7.62 0.75 2.20
C GLY A 127 -8.30 -0.50 2.74
N LEU A 128 -7.83 -1.65 2.30
CA LEU A 128 -8.27 -2.98 2.72
C LEU A 128 -7.07 -3.76 3.30
N ASP A 129 -7.08 -4.00 4.60
CA ASP A 129 -6.05 -4.82 5.27
C ASP A 129 -6.48 -6.29 5.24
N VAL A 130 -5.92 -7.05 4.29
CA VAL A 130 -6.29 -8.45 4.05
C VAL A 130 -5.61 -9.35 5.07
N GLY A 131 -6.41 -10.12 5.80
CA GLY A 131 -5.92 -11.07 6.78
C GLY A 131 -6.44 -12.48 6.55
N GLN A 132 -5.73 -13.48 7.07
CA GLN A 132 -6.20 -14.86 7.08
C GLN A 132 -7.29 -15.04 8.14
N HIS A 133 -8.48 -15.47 7.73
CA HIS A 133 -9.52 -15.88 8.68
C HIS A 133 -9.14 -17.23 9.31
N PRO A 134 -8.97 -17.32 10.65
CA PRO A 134 -8.36 -18.49 11.28
C PRO A 134 -9.19 -19.77 11.14
N LYS A 135 -10.52 -19.68 10.97
CA LYS A 135 -11.43 -20.83 10.88
C LYS A 135 -11.80 -21.22 9.46
N PHE A 136 -11.84 -20.26 8.52
CA PHE A 136 -12.41 -20.48 7.18
C PHE A 136 -11.36 -20.52 6.07
N GLU A 137 -10.11 -20.15 6.37
CA GLU A 137 -9.07 -20.05 5.36
C GLU A 137 -7.84 -20.88 5.72
N ASN A 138 -7.43 -21.72 4.79
CA ASN A 138 -6.24 -22.56 4.94
C ASN A 138 -4.93 -21.78 4.88
N ALA A 139 -3.81 -22.46 5.16
CA ALA A 139 -2.48 -21.95 4.89
C ALA A 139 -2.37 -21.47 3.42
N ILE A 140 -1.62 -20.39 3.21
CA ILE A 140 -1.52 -19.79 1.89
C ILE A 140 -0.57 -20.57 0.98
N ASP A 141 -1.00 -20.84 -0.24
CA ASP A 141 -0.13 -21.29 -1.32
C ASP A 141 0.49 -20.05 -2.01
N LEU A 142 1.78 -19.86 -1.80
CA LEU A 142 2.51 -18.70 -2.34
C LEU A 142 2.62 -18.67 -3.87
N LYS A 143 2.28 -19.78 -4.56
CA LYS A 143 2.28 -19.86 -6.02
C LYS A 143 1.00 -19.29 -6.63
N LYS A 144 -0.10 -19.29 -5.87
CA LYS A 144 -1.41 -18.77 -6.29
C LYS A 144 -1.57 -17.28 -6.01
N THR A 145 -2.59 -16.67 -6.59
CA THR A 145 -2.96 -15.27 -6.27
C THR A 145 -3.53 -15.17 -4.84
N PHE A 146 -3.31 -14.06 -4.17
CA PHE A 146 -3.77 -13.90 -2.79
C PHE A 146 -5.30 -13.86 -2.69
N LEU A 147 -5.97 -13.11 -3.56
CA LEU A 147 -7.43 -12.96 -3.56
C LEU A 147 -8.19 -14.23 -3.98
N SER A 148 -7.52 -15.25 -4.55
CA SER A 148 -8.13 -16.56 -4.73
C SER A 148 -8.16 -17.41 -3.46
N GLN A 149 -7.53 -16.95 -2.38
CA GLN A 149 -7.33 -17.70 -1.14
C GLN A 149 -7.71 -16.89 0.11
N ARG A 150 -7.95 -15.59 -0.04
CA ARG A 150 -8.30 -14.67 1.03
C ARG A 150 -9.54 -13.89 0.64
N GLN A 151 -10.56 -14.03 1.48
CA GLN A 151 -11.89 -13.45 1.25
C GLN A 151 -12.28 -12.45 2.33
N PHE A 152 -11.38 -12.14 3.28
CA PHE A 152 -11.69 -11.27 4.41
C PHE A 152 -10.66 -10.15 4.54
N ALA A 153 -11.15 -8.97 4.84
CA ALA A 153 -10.32 -7.79 5.08
C ALA A 153 -10.94 -6.87 6.13
N GLU A 154 -10.11 -6.05 6.78
CA GLU A 154 -10.53 -4.87 7.52
C GLU A 154 -10.50 -3.65 6.59
N VAL A 155 -11.59 -2.89 6.52
CA VAL A 155 -11.55 -1.55 5.91
C VAL A 155 -10.78 -0.63 6.84
N SER A 156 -9.66 -0.11 6.38
CA SER A 156 -8.66 0.51 7.24
C SER A 156 -8.39 1.98 6.89
N ASP A 157 -8.58 2.88 7.88
CA ASP A 157 -8.14 4.27 7.78
C ASP A 157 -6.64 4.39 7.55
N ARG A 158 -5.87 3.45 8.07
CA ARG A 158 -4.42 3.40 7.96
C ARG A 158 -3.95 3.14 6.53
N TYR A 159 -4.61 2.21 5.84
CA TYR A 159 -4.28 1.86 4.45
C TYR A 159 -5.06 2.70 3.43
N THR A 160 -5.98 3.56 3.88
CA THR A 160 -6.58 4.59 3.03
C THR A 160 -5.57 5.73 2.86
N LYS A 161 -4.66 5.57 1.90
CA LYS A 161 -3.47 6.40 1.69
C LYS A 161 -3.52 7.18 0.38
N PRO A 162 -3.00 8.42 0.33
CA PRO A 162 -2.88 9.21 -0.92
C PRO A 162 -1.67 8.74 -1.75
N ILE A 163 -1.73 7.53 -2.28
CA ILE A 163 -0.61 6.89 -2.99
C ILE A 163 -0.51 7.26 -4.47
N VAL A 164 -1.56 7.81 -5.07
CA VAL A 164 -1.57 8.27 -6.46
C VAL A 164 -1.39 9.77 -6.49
N SER A 165 -0.38 10.26 -7.20
CA SER A 165 -0.16 11.70 -7.35
C SER A 165 0.04 12.08 -8.81
N PHE A 166 -0.46 13.27 -9.17
CA PHE A 166 -0.42 13.84 -10.51
C PHE A 166 0.53 15.04 -10.60
N LYS A 167 1.04 15.50 -9.45
CA LYS A 167 2.02 16.59 -9.31
C LYS A 167 3.02 16.27 -8.19
N PRO A 168 4.20 16.89 -8.19
CA PRO A 168 5.15 16.76 -7.10
C PRO A 168 4.51 17.07 -5.75
N LEU A 169 4.72 16.18 -4.78
CA LEU A 169 4.25 16.32 -3.43
C LEU A 169 5.20 15.64 -2.43
N GLU A 170 5.05 15.97 -1.15
CA GLU A 170 5.84 15.37 -0.06
C GLU A 170 4.94 14.43 0.75
N TRP A 171 5.21 13.12 0.67
CA TRP A 171 4.55 12.13 1.53
C TRP A 171 5.08 12.17 2.95
N GLY A 172 4.19 12.03 3.93
CA GLY A 172 4.54 11.75 5.31
C GLY A 172 4.90 10.28 5.53
N SER A 173 5.34 9.96 6.75
CA SER A 173 5.71 8.59 7.15
C SER A 173 4.64 7.58 6.78
N GLY A 174 5.05 6.44 6.16
CA GLY A 174 4.16 5.36 5.73
C GLY A 174 3.17 5.76 4.65
N PHE A 175 3.39 6.86 3.95
CA PHE A 175 2.50 7.41 2.89
C PHE A 175 1.07 7.72 3.35
N HIS A 176 0.83 7.77 4.67
CA HIS A 176 -0.52 7.97 5.22
C HIS A 176 -1.12 9.35 4.96
N ARG A 177 -0.33 10.32 4.52
CA ARG A 177 -0.71 11.72 4.32
C ARG A 177 0.26 12.42 3.38
N ILE A 178 -0.17 13.56 2.86
CA ILE A 178 0.68 14.48 2.09
C ILE A 178 0.80 15.81 2.83
N LYS A 179 1.98 16.42 2.78
CA LYS A 179 2.25 17.66 3.49
C LYS A 179 1.58 18.85 2.81
N GLY A 180 0.80 19.59 3.61
CA GLY A 180 0.19 20.86 3.17
C GLY A 180 -0.89 20.73 2.09
N LYS A 181 -1.39 19.53 1.81
CA LYS A 181 -2.41 19.30 0.78
C LYS A 181 -3.47 18.29 1.23
N ASP A 182 -4.64 18.46 0.67
CA ASP A 182 -5.73 17.49 0.76
C ASP A 182 -5.69 16.47 -0.38
N TYR A 183 -6.40 15.38 -0.19
CA TYR A 183 -6.62 14.36 -1.20
C TYR A 183 -8.05 13.82 -1.11
N VAL A 184 -8.53 13.26 -2.20
CA VAL A 184 -9.86 12.64 -2.28
C VAL A 184 -9.69 11.14 -2.28
N ILE A 185 -10.57 10.41 -1.56
CA ILE A 185 -10.67 8.96 -1.67
C ILE A 185 -11.47 8.67 -2.92
N ASP A 186 -10.81 8.10 -3.91
CA ASP A 186 -11.42 7.77 -5.20
C ASP A 186 -12.50 6.69 -5.01
N PRO A 187 -13.69 6.84 -5.64
CA PRO A 187 -14.80 5.90 -5.47
C PRO A 187 -14.54 4.51 -6.06
N ASN A 188 -13.61 4.38 -7.00
CA ASN A 188 -13.38 3.16 -7.75
C ASN A 188 -11.99 2.55 -7.52
N LEU A 189 -11.22 3.06 -6.55
CA LEU A 189 -9.91 2.53 -6.21
C LEU A 189 -9.92 1.86 -4.83
N PHE A 190 -9.28 0.68 -4.76
CA PHE A 190 -8.98 -0.04 -3.54
C PHE A 190 -7.49 -0.23 -3.39
N LEU A 191 -6.97 -0.08 -2.17
CA LEU A 191 -5.59 -0.42 -1.83
C LEU A 191 -5.59 -1.64 -0.94
N PHE A 192 -5.21 -2.78 -1.49
CA PHE A 192 -5.05 -4.02 -0.75
C PHE A 192 -3.68 -4.06 -0.09
N HIS A 193 -3.64 -4.25 1.22
CA HIS A 193 -2.43 -4.54 1.97
C HIS A 193 -2.40 -6.02 2.34
N PHE A 194 -1.33 -6.72 1.95
CA PHE A 194 -1.18 -8.17 2.14
C PHE A 194 -0.17 -8.55 3.23
N GLY A 195 0.25 -7.61 4.05
CA GLY A 195 1.22 -7.87 5.13
C GLY A 195 0.76 -8.91 6.17
N LEU A 196 -0.54 -9.24 6.20
CA LEU A 196 -1.19 -10.18 7.12
C LEU A 196 -1.85 -11.38 6.42
N VAL A 197 -1.54 -11.58 5.16
CA VAL A 197 -2.11 -12.63 4.31
C VAL A 197 -1.90 -14.05 4.84
N SER A 198 -0.94 -14.25 5.75
CA SER A 198 -0.66 -15.53 6.42
C SER A 198 -0.30 -15.31 7.87
N LYS A 199 -1.02 -15.97 8.77
CA LYS A 199 -0.72 -15.96 10.21
C LYS A 199 0.66 -16.54 10.49
N GLU A 200 1.00 -17.67 9.85
CA GLU A 200 2.30 -18.33 10.02
C GLU A 200 3.48 -17.40 9.62
N ILE A 201 3.38 -16.74 8.47
CA ILE A 201 4.41 -15.78 8.02
C ILE A 201 4.49 -14.58 8.98
N THR A 202 3.36 -14.11 9.49
CA THR A 202 3.30 -13.01 10.44
C THR A 202 3.95 -13.40 11.77
N ASP A 203 3.65 -14.59 12.29
CA ASP A 203 4.23 -15.12 13.52
C ASP A 203 5.76 -15.26 13.40
N LYS A 204 6.25 -15.81 12.28
CA LYS A 204 7.70 -15.91 12.00
C LYS A 204 8.40 -14.56 11.94
N LYS A 205 7.75 -13.54 11.37
CA LYS A 205 8.29 -12.16 11.32
C LYS A 205 8.28 -11.49 12.71
N SER A 206 7.26 -11.76 13.54
CA SER A 206 7.09 -11.11 14.86
C SER A 206 8.07 -11.60 15.91
N ASN A 207 8.55 -12.82 15.80
CA ASN A 207 9.48 -13.43 16.75
C ASN A 207 10.96 -12.99 16.56
N LYS A 208 11.24 -12.07 15.63
CA LYS A 208 12.59 -11.53 15.45
C LYS A 208 12.87 -10.46 16.51
N SER A 209 13.72 -10.79 17.49
CA SER A 209 14.13 -9.90 18.61
C SER A 209 14.69 -8.56 18.12
N GLU A 210 15.38 -8.53 16.99
CA GLU A 210 15.92 -7.31 16.35
C GLU A 210 14.83 -6.30 16.00
N LEU A 211 13.66 -6.75 15.52
CA LEU A 211 12.54 -5.85 15.19
C LEU A 211 11.94 -5.22 16.46
N LEU A 212 11.87 -5.95 17.54
CA LEU A 212 11.33 -5.44 18.82
C LEU A 212 12.21 -4.32 19.38
N SER A 213 13.54 -4.48 19.34
CA SER A 213 14.50 -3.46 19.79
C SER A 213 14.42 -2.15 19.00
N LEU A 214 14.01 -2.21 17.74
CA LEU A 214 13.83 -1.05 16.86
C LEU A 214 12.45 -0.36 16.98
N GLY A 215 11.61 -0.76 17.94
CA GLY A 215 10.32 -0.12 18.23
C GLY A 215 9.14 -0.65 17.40
N TRP A 216 9.20 -1.90 16.93
CA TRP A 216 8.12 -2.54 16.15
C TRP A 216 7.04 -3.21 17.02
N GLY A 217 7.24 -3.34 18.35
CA GLY A 217 6.32 -4.08 19.24
C GLY A 217 4.86 -3.64 19.14
N GLY A 218 4.58 -2.33 19.22
CA GLY A 218 3.22 -1.82 19.07
C GLY A 218 2.63 -1.98 17.65
N HIS A 219 3.47 -2.12 16.63
CA HIS A 219 3.04 -2.43 15.27
C HIS A 219 2.62 -3.90 15.15
N MET A 220 3.37 -4.80 15.78
CA MET A 220 3.06 -6.23 15.80
C MET A 220 1.79 -6.53 16.60
N ALA A 221 1.62 -5.89 17.77
CA ALA A 221 0.39 -6.04 18.58
C ALA A 221 -0.89 -5.69 17.76
N ARG A 222 -0.83 -4.63 16.93
CA ARG A 222 -1.94 -4.27 16.04
C ARG A 222 -2.21 -5.30 14.96
N ARG A 223 -1.18 -5.98 14.45
CA ARG A 223 -1.34 -7.06 13.47
C ARG A 223 -2.09 -8.25 14.05
N PHE A 224 -1.74 -8.64 15.28
CA PHE A 224 -2.45 -9.72 15.97
C PHE A 224 -3.91 -9.37 16.29
N ARG A 225 -4.21 -8.09 16.53
CA ARG A 225 -5.58 -7.60 16.71
C ARG A 225 -6.46 -7.94 15.49
N LEU A 226 -5.97 -7.75 14.27
CA LEU A 226 -6.73 -8.04 13.06
C LEU A 226 -7.17 -9.51 12.99
N PHE A 227 -6.29 -10.47 13.28
CA PHE A 227 -6.67 -11.90 13.29
C PHE A 227 -7.80 -12.18 14.28
N LYS A 228 -7.76 -11.55 15.46
CA LYS A 228 -8.83 -11.69 16.46
C LYS A 228 -10.14 -11.07 15.97
N GLU A 229 -10.09 -9.91 15.34
CA GLU A 229 -11.27 -9.23 14.81
C GLU A 229 -11.90 -9.99 13.65
N LEU A 230 -11.10 -10.55 12.75
CA LEU A 230 -11.57 -11.45 11.69
C LEU A 230 -12.32 -12.67 12.26
N GLU A 231 -11.88 -13.20 13.39
CA GLU A 231 -12.50 -14.35 14.03
C GLU A 231 -13.80 -14.02 14.76
N THR A 232 -13.92 -12.82 15.31
CA THR A 232 -14.99 -12.46 16.27
C THR A 232 -16.08 -11.56 15.69
N GLN A 233 -15.79 -10.81 14.63
CA GLN A 233 -16.76 -9.91 14.01
C GLN A 233 -17.52 -10.61 12.88
N THR A 234 -18.80 -10.29 12.73
CA THR A 234 -19.59 -10.69 11.56
C THR A 234 -19.16 -9.84 10.35
N PRO A 235 -18.67 -10.44 9.26
CA PRO A 235 -18.28 -9.70 8.09
C PRO A 235 -19.46 -8.95 7.46
N GLN A 236 -19.21 -7.72 7.03
CA GLN A 236 -20.15 -6.96 6.22
C GLN A 236 -19.96 -7.30 4.74
N GLU A 237 -21.03 -7.27 3.98
CA GLU A 237 -20.99 -7.49 2.53
C GLU A 237 -21.51 -6.28 1.77
N GLY A 238 -21.01 -6.13 0.55
CA GLY A 238 -21.59 -5.23 -0.44
C GLY A 238 -21.06 -3.80 -0.47
N ASP A 239 -21.43 -3.17 -1.56
CA ASP A 239 -20.93 -1.87 -1.96
C ASP A 239 -21.37 -0.73 -1.06
N LEU A 240 -22.57 -0.85 -0.47
CA LEU A 240 -23.09 0.14 0.48
C LEU A 240 -22.14 0.35 1.67
N PHE A 241 -21.44 -0.72 2.09
CA PHE A 241 -20.45 -0.59 3.15
C PHE A 241 -19.22 0.21 2.69
N PHE A 242 -18.73 -0.06 1.49
CA PHE A 242 -17.59 0.69 0.94
C PHE A 242 -17.92 2.16 0.74
N GLU A 243 -19.11 2.46 0.24
CA GLU A 243 -19.59 3.83 0.06
C GLU A 243 -19.69 4.56 1.40
N LYS A 244 -20.30 3.94 2.41
CA LYS A 244 -20.39 4.44 3.78
C LYS A 244 -18.99 4.72 4.37
N ALA A 245 -18.05 3.79 4.19
CA ALA A 245 -16.69 3.93 4.68
C ALA A 245 -15.95 5.09 3.99
N ARG A 246 -16.03 5.21 2.67
CA ARG A 246 -15.44 6.33 1.91
C ARG A 246 -16.01 7.67 2.36
N HIS A 247 -17.33 7.75 2.51
CA HIS A 247 -18.00 8.96 2.99
C HIS A 247 -17.51 9.37 4.38
N TYR A 248 -17.47 8.41 5.32
CA TYR A 248 -16.97 8.66 6.67
C TYR A 248 -15.52 9.12 6.68
N LEU A 249 -14.62 8.39 5.98
CA LEU A 249 -13.20 8.69 5.95
C LEU A 249 -12.89 10.02 5.24
N ASN A 250 -13.67 10.44 4.25
CA ASN A 250 -13.55 11.76 3.64
C ASN A 250 -13.94 12.90 4.60
N LYS A 251 -14.98 12.69 5.42
CA LYS A 251 -15.48 13.71 6.36
C LYS A 251 -14.68 13.77 7.67
N SER A 252 -14.15 12.65 8.14
CA SER A 252 -13.55 12.51 9.46
C SER A 252 -12.07 12.88 9.53
N ARG A 253 -11.57 13.69 8.61
CA ARG A 253 -10.15 14.07 8.55
C ARG A 253 -9.77 15.01 9.68
N LYS A 254 -8.59 14.79 10.20
CA LYS A 254 -8.02 15.61 11.28
C LYS A 254 -7.02 16.60 10.68
N TRP A 255 -7.40 17.86 10.54
CA TRP A 255 -6.58 18.93 9.99
C TRP A 255 -5.20 19.03 10.67
N TYR A 256 -5.13 18.84 12.00
CA TYR A 256 -3.88 18.90 12.78
C TYR A 256 -2.96 17.69 12.55
N SER A 257 -3.38 16.65 11.85
CA SER A 257 -2.58 15.50 11.47
C SER A 257 -2.44 15.35 9.96
N TRP A 258 -2.37 16.47 9.25
CA TRP A 258 -2.22 16.55 7.80
C TRP A 258 -3.34 15.80 7.06
N ASN A 259 -4.57 16.03 7.49
CA ASN A 259 -5.77 15.47 6.93
C ASN A 259 -5.81 13.91 6.89
N LYS A 260 -5.07 13.27 7.79
CA LYS A 260 -5.17 11.82 7.96
C LYS A 260 -6.60 11.44 8.37
N PRO A 261 -7.25 10.43 7.75
CA PRO A 261 -8.56 9.96 8.16
C PRO A 261 -8.59 9.54 9.63
N ALA A 262 -9.71 9.75 10.30
CA ALA A 262 -9.94 9.19 11.63
C ALA A 262 -10.29 7.70 11.51
N PRO A 263 -10.00 6.89 12.56
CA PRO A 263 -10.44 5.48 12.61
C PRO A 263 -11.95 5.35 12.44
N LEU A 264 -12.38 4.29 11.76
CA LEU A 264 -13.81 3.97 11.64
C LEU A 264 -14.42 3.73 13.03
N LYS A 265 -15.64 4.25 13.24
CA LYS A 265 -16.39 4.11 14.49
C LYS A 265 -17.47 3.00 14.43
N PHE A 266 -17.39 2.12 13.46
CA PHE A 266 -18.30 1.01 13.23
C PHE A 266 -17.49 -0.24 12.85
N PRO A 267 -18.05 -1.46 13.01
CA PRO A 267 -17.40 -2.69 12.58
C PRO A 267 -16.95 -2.60 11.13
N SER A 268 -15.73 -3.05 10.85
CA SER A 268 -15.04 -2.79 9.58
C SER A 268 -14.54 -4.05 8.87
N ILE A 269 -14.87 -5.23 9.39
CA ILE A 269 -14.56 -6.50 8.73
C ILE A 269 -15.55 -6.73 7.59
N ILE A 270 -15.01 -7.04 6.43
CA ILE A 270 -15.75 -7.29 5.21
C ILE A 270 -15.34 -8.61 4.58
N LYS A 271 -16.26 -9.18 3.80
CA LYS A 271 -15.97 -10.22 2.82
C LYS A 271 -15.74 -9.55 1.47
N ILE A 272 -14.59 -9.85 0.84
CA ILE A 272 -14.12 -9.29 -0.44
C ILE A 272 -14.24 -10.29 -1.57
#